data_dfb226d32d5f0d869889e53ab6f8c38e
#
_entry.id   dfb226d32d5f0d869889e53ab6f8c38e
#
_cell.length_a   1.000
_cell.length_b   1.000
_cell.length_c   1.000
_cell.angle_alpha   90.00
_cell.angle_beta   90.00
_cell.angle_gamma   90.00
#
_symmetry.space_group_name_H-M   'P 1'
#
loop_
_entity.id
_entity.type
_entity.pdbx_description
1 polymer ?
#
loop_
_entity_poly.entity_id
_entity_poly.type
_entity_poly.pdbx_seq_one_letter_code
_entity_poly.pdbx_strand_id
1 'polypeptide(L)'
;MTRCLDCGSARISDQCPYCGLTSAAAELLFRKRLIKQTTFFLAGSLLFPYLTQIYPPLDLDLMLVFFGVLFFIALGIAVVLDRRARKHQEIEILKRIYAGFIPLPWILAFAIFLNGKLDSANRPVYVPERVEGKFLMKGLVRGTRRLVVQSWRPGQKVERIPVDPDDFDRFHVGDQIEVAVEPGVLGIPWVYGVYRQGKPVQ
;
A
#
# COMPACT_ATOMS: atom_id res chain seq x y z
N MET A 1 9.72 35.99 16.86
CA MET A 1 10.84 35.36 16.16
C MET A 1 10.29 34.40 15.12
N THR A 2 10.59 34.58 13.86
CA THR A 2 10.17 33.67 12.76
C THR A 2 11.22 32.58 12.56
N ARG A 3 10.81 31.37 12.23
CA ARG A 3 11.73 30.26 11.94
C ARG A 3 12.02 30.15 10.43
N CYS A 4 13.23 29.79 10.06
CA CYS A 4 13.59 29.53 8.67
C CYS A 4 12.84 28.28 8.17
N LEU A 5 12.15 28.40 7.03
CA LEU A 5 11.36 27.31 6.46
C LEU A 5 12.22 26.14 5.96
N ASP A 6 13.48 26.39 5.63
CA ASP A 6 14.40 25.35 5.14
C ASP A 6 15.09 24.61 6.29
N CYS A 7 15.83 25.32 7.16
CA CYS A 7 16.64 24.70 8.21
C CYS A 7 15.99 24.67 9.62
N GLY A 8 14.89 25.38 9.83
CA GLY A 8 14.17 25.42 11.12
C GLY A 8 14.79 26.36 12.17
N SER A 9 15.94 26.96 11.92
CA SER A 9 16.63 27.86 12.86
C SER A 9 15.87 29.18 13.07
N ALA A 10 16.01 29.80 14.25
CA ALA A 10 15.42 31.10 14.54
C ALA A 10 16.04 32.18 13.63
N ARG A 11 15.19 33.07 13.10
CA ARG A 11 15.56 34.19 12.25
C ARG A 11 15.46 35.50 13.02
N ILE A 12 16.50 36.29 12.95
CA ILE A 12 16.58 37.66 13.49
C ILE A 12 16.55 38.70 12.36
N SER A 13 17.02 38.32 11.16
CA SER A 13 17.10 39.18 9.97
C SER A 13 16.49 38.47 8.74
N ASP A 14 16.44 39.17 7.59
CA ASP A 14 15.94 38.56 6.36
C ASP A 14 16.82 37.39 5.86
N GLN A 15 18.10 37.41 6.16
CA GLN A 15 18.99 36.26 5.95
C GLN A 15 19.04 35.34 7.17
N CYS A 16 18.95 34.04 6.94
CA CYS A 16 19.12 33.08 8.00
C CYS A 16 20.58 32.95 8.43
N PRO A 17 20.91 33.13 9.71
CA PRO A 17 22.30 33.09 10.17
C PRO A 17 22.94 31.72 10.03
N TYR A 18 22.12 30.65 9.89
CA TYR A 18 22.60 29.28 9.83
C TYR A 18 22.77 28.75 8.40
N CYS A 19 21.82 28.98 7.48
CA CYS A 19 21.88 28.48 6.09
C CYS A 19 22.13 29.58 5.05
N GLY A 20 22.18 30.85 5.45
CA GLY A 20 22.43 31.98 4.57
C GLY A 20 21.29 32.37 3.61
N LEU A 21 20.19 31.60 3.60
CA LEU A 21 19.08 31.81 2.69
C LEU A 21 18.20 33.00 3.12
N THR A 22 17.81 33.82 2.12
CA THR A 22 16.74 34.82 2.30
C THR A 22 15.38 34.16 2.55
N SER A 23 14.39 34.91 3.07
CA SER A 23 13.04 34.35 3.31
C SER A 23 12.40 33.87 2.03
N ALA A 24 12.51 34.63 0.95
CA ALA A 24 11.96 34.26 -0.36
C ALA A 24 12.63 33.01 -0.93
N ALA A 25 13.96 32.89 -0.84
CA ALA A 25 14.69 31.73 -1.30
C ALA A 25 14.35 30.47 -0.49
N ALA A 26 14.23 30.58 0.83
CA ALA A 26 13.84 29.46 1.70
C ALA A 26 12.40 28.99 1.42
N GLU A 27 11.47 29.91 1.17
CA GLU A 27 10.10 29.60 0.80
C GLU A 27 10.03 28.86 -0.54
N LEU A 28 10.76 29.34 -1.55
CA LEU A 28 10.81 28.69 -2.87
C LEU A 28 11.36 27.27 -2.79
N LEU A 29 12.44 27.05 -2.03
CA LEU A 29 13.01 25.72 -1.81
C LEU A 29 12.03 24.80 -1.05
N PHE A 30 11.35 25.33 -0.03
CA PHE A 30 10.33 24.60 0.70
C PHE A 30 9.18 24.17 -0.20
N ARG A 31 8.65 25.08 -1.03
CA ARG A 31 7.58 24.76 -2.01
C ARG A 31 8.02 23.69 -3.01
N LYS A 32 9.24 23.81 -3.58
CA LYS A 32 9.78 22.79 -4.50
C LYS A 32 9.90 21.42 -3.82
N ARG A 33 10.38 21.38 -2.58
CA ARG A 33 10.49 20.14 -1.79
C ARG A 33 9.13 19.55 -1.50
N LEU A 34 8.17 20.37 -1.10
CA LEU A 34 6.80 19.96 -0.81
C LEU A 34 6.13 19.34 -2.06
N ILE A 35 6.23 20.02 -3.21
CA ILE A 35 5.67 19.50 -4.46
C ILE A 35 6.31 18.15 -4.80
N LYS A 36 7.64 18.04 -4.75
CA LYS A 36 8.34 16.78 -5.03
C LYS A 36 7.89 15.65 -4.10
N GLN A 37 7.77 15.92 -2.81
CA GLN A 37 7.35 14.95 -1.81
C GLN A 37 5.89 14.51 -2.01
N THR A 38 5.00 15.47 -2.26
CA THR A 38 3.58 15.19 -2.53
C THR A 38 3.41 14.39 -3.80
N THR A 39 4.10 14.76 -4.89
CA THR A 39 4.05 13.99 -6.15
C THR A 39 4.55 12.56 -5.95
N PHE A 40 5.65 12.39 -5.22
CA PHE A 40 6.19 11.07 -4.90
C PHE A 40 5.20 10.24 -4.08
N PHE A 41 4.61 10.81 -3.02
CA PHE A 41 3.59 10.15 -2.22
C PHE A 41 2.35 9.75 -3.05
N LEU A 42 1.84 10.66 -3.87
CA LEU A 42 0.68 10.40 -4.73
C LEU A 42 0.96 9.30 -5.76
N ALA A 43 2.14 9.30 -6.38
CA ALA A 43 2.52 8.25 -7.32
C ALA A 43 2.54 6.87 -6.66
N GLY A 44 3.11 6.75 -5.46
CA GLY A 44 3.06 5.50 -4.68
C GLY A 44 1.64 5.12 -4.27
N SER A 45 0.81 6.11 -3.89
CA SER A 45 -0.59 5.88 -3.51
C SER A 45 -1.47 5.42 -4.68
N LEU A 46 -1.10 5.73 -5.91
CA LEU A 46 -1.77 5.21 -7.11
C LEU A 46 -1.23 3.82 -7.49
N LEU A 47 0.07 3.58 -7.32
CA LEU A 47 0.69 2.31 -7.63
C LEU A 47 0.20 1.19 -6.69
N PHE A 48 0.00 1.48 -5.41
CA PHE A 48 -0.46 0.51 -4.42
C PHE A 48 -1.79 -0.16 -4.81
N PRO A 49 -2.92 0.56 -5.04
CA PRO A 49 -4.17 -0.07 -5.44
C PRO A 49 -4.09 -0.74 -6.82
N TYR A 50 -3.22 -0.28 -7.71
CA TYR A 50 -2.99 -0.95 -9.00
C TYR A 50 -2.36 -2.34 -8.78
N LEU A 51 -1.33 -2.46 -7.95
CA LEU A 51 -0.71 -3.74 -7.63
C LEU A 51 -1.63 -4.68 -6.84
N THR A 52 -2.50 -4.15 -5.97
CA THR A 52 -3.52 -4.98 -5.29
C THR A 52 -4.58 -5.53 -6.23
N GLN A 53 -4.74 -4.97 -7.43
CA GLN A 53 -5.60 -5.56 -8.48
C GLN A 53 -4.89 -6.68 -9.22
N ILE A 54 -3.57 -6.57 -9.44
CA ILE A 54 -2.77 -7.62 -10.12
C ILE A 54 -2.50 -8.80 -9.17
N TYR A 55 -2.19 -8.52 -7.90
CA TYR A 55 -1.90 -9.51 -6.86
C TYR A 55 -2.89 -9.33 -5.69
N PRO A 56 -4.16 -9.73 -5.86
CA PRO A 56 -5.18 -9.47 -4.88
C PRO A 56 -4.97 -10.34 -3.63
N PRO A 57 -4.64 -9.74 -2.46
CA PRO A 57 -4.42 -10.49 -1.24
C PRO A 57 -5.76 -11.07 -0.73
N LEU A 58 -5.73 -12.33 -0.31
CA LEU A 58 -6.85 -13.00 0.35
C LEU A 58 -7.05 -12.48 1.77
N ASP A 59 -5.97 -12.19 2.46
CA ASP A 59 -5.98 -11.76 3.85
C ASP A 59 -5.54 -10.30 3.98
N LEU A 60 -6.54 -9.41 3.93
CA LEU A 60 -6.30 -7.98 4.05
C LEU A 60 -5.84 -7.61 5.47
N ASP A 61 -6.34 -8.29 6.51
CA ASP A 61 -6.02 -7.99 7.90
C ASP A 61 -4.57 -8.35 8.20
N LEU A 62 -4.12 -9.54 7.77
CA LEU A 62 -2.71 -9.94 7.88
C LEU A 62 -1.81 -8.95 7.14
N MET A 63 -2.20 -8.53 5.95
CA MET A 63 -1.49 -7.52 5.17
C MET A 63 -1.39 -6.20 5.94
N LEU A 64 -2.48 -5.71 6.52
CA LEU A 64 -2.50 -4.46 7.28
C LEU A 64 -1.63 -4.53 8.53
N VAL A 65 -1.64 -5.64 9.26
CA VAL A 65 -0.76 -5.87 10.42
C VAL A 65 0.70 -5.86 9.98
N PHE A 66 1.06 -6.61 8.94
CA PHE A 66 2.41 -6.64 8.39
C PHE A 66 2.90 -5.25 8.00
N PHE A 67 2.06 -4.49 7.31
CA PHE A 67 2.38 -3.13 6.91
C PHE A 67 2.46 -2.15 8.09
N GLY A 68 1.60 -2.30 9.08
CA GLY A 68 1.68 -1.53 10.32
C GLY A 68 3.04 -1.72 10.99
N VAL A 69 3.50 -2.97 11.11
CA VAL A 69 4.84 -3.28 11.68
C VAL A 69 5.96 -2.65 10.85
N LEU A 70 5.94 -2.82 9.52
CA LEU A 70 6.93 -2.21 8.63
C LEU A 70 6.93 -0.68 8.73
N PHE A 71 5.76 -0.06 8.85
CA PHE A 71 5.65 1.39 9.02
C PHE A 71 6.32 1.85 10.31
N PHE A 72 6.06 1.21 11.44
CA PHE A 72 6.68 1.59 12.71
C PHE A 72 8.19 1.36 12.70
N ILE A 73 8.68 0.30 12.06
CA ILE A 73 10.12 0.06 11.87
C ILE A 73 10.72 1.17 11.01
N ALA A 74 10.12 1.50 9.86
CA ALA A 74 10.60 2.55 8.96
C ALA A 74 10.60 3.92 9.65
N LEU A 75 9.54 4.24 10.41
CA LEU A 75 9.45 5.46 11.20
C LEU A 75 10.56 5.53 12.27
N GLY A 76 10.80 4.44 12.99
CA GLY A 76 11.89 4.34 13.97
C GLY A 76 13.26 4.59 13.36
N ILE A 77 13.55 3.95 12.22
CA ILE A 77 14.78 4.14 11.46
C ILE A 77 14.91 5.62 11.01
N ALA A 78 13.84 6.18 10.42
CA ALA A 78 13.83 7.58 9.98
C ALA A 78 14.12 8.56 11.12
N VAL A 79 13.51 8.35 12.30
CA VAL A 79 13.75 9.17 13.50
C VAL A 79 15.19 9.05 13.98
N VAL A 80 15.76 7.84 14.01
CA VAL A 80 17.15 7.61 14.43
C VAL A 80 18.14 8.27 13.47
N LEU A 81 17.94 8.08 12.17
CA LEU A 81 18.81 8.69 11.14
C LEU A 81 18.73 10.22 11.19
N ASP A 82 17.52 10.78 11.33
CA ASP A 82 17.35 12.23 11.41
C ASP A 82 17.98 12.80 12.69
N ARG A 83 17.85 12.12 13.84
CA ARG A 83 18.54 12.51 15.09
C ARG A 83 20.05 12.50 14.93
N ARG A 84 20.62 11.53 14.20
CA ARG A 84 22.08 11.47 13.95
C ARG A 84 22.55 12.59 13.01
N ALA A 85 21.76 12.87 11.95
CA ALA A 85 22.11 13.88 10.97
C ALA A 85 22.00 15.32 11.49
N ARG A 86 21.11 15.57 12.47
CA ARG A 86 20.75 16.92 12.91
C ARG A 86 20.91 17.11 14.41
N LYS A 87 22.11 16.85 14.95
CA LYS A 87 22.43 16.97 16.40
C LYS A 87 22.13 18.35 17.00
N HIS A 88 22.02 19.42 16.19
CA HIS A 88 21.89 20.81 16.65
C HIS A 88 20.61 21.51 16.24
N GLN A 89 19.62 20.82 15.67
CA GLN A 89 18.37 21.42 15.23
C GLN A 89 17.17 20.83 15.95
N GLU A 90 16.38 21.67 16.62
CA GLU A 90 15.06 21.29 17.13
C GLU A 90 14.09 21.15 15.96
N ILE A 91 13.88 19.92 15.51
CA ILE A 91 12.88 19.63 14.50
C ILE A 91 11.59 19.21 15.17
N GLU A 92 10.50 19.84 14.77
CA GLU A 92 9.16 19.48 15.20
C GLU A 92 8.89 18.00 14.89
N ILE A 93 8.46 17.25 15.90
CA ILE A 93 8.10 15.81 15.79
C ILE A 93 7.15 15.57 14.61
N LEU A 94 6.23 16.51 14.36
CA LEU A 94 5.27 16.44 13.25
C LEU A 94 5.94 16.36 11.88
N LYS A 95 7.03 17.11 11.65
CA LYS A 95 7.78 17.04 10.38
C LYS A 95 8.48 15.71 10.19
N ARG A 96 8.90 15.06 11.27
CA ARG A 96 9.53 13.73 11.24
C ARG A 96 8.50 12.65 10.91
N ILE A 97 7.33 12.71 11.55
CA ILE A 97 6.21 11.81 11.25
C ILE A 97 5.83 11.95 9.78
N TYR A 98 5.63 13.18 9.29
CA TYR A 98 5.30 13.44 7.90
C TYR A 98 6.36 12.87 6.94
N ALA A 99 7.64 13.07 7.22
CA ALA A 99 8.72 12.52 6.39
C ALA A 99 8.70 10.98 6.35
N GLY A 100 8.29 10.31 7.43
CA GLY A 100 8.12 8.86 7.48
C GLY A 100 6.91 8.34 6.69
N PHE A 101 5.86 9.16 6.52
CA PHE A 101 4.68 8.78 5.74
C PHE A 101 4.93 8.79 4.22
N ILE A 102 5.85 9.63 3.73
CA ILE A 102 6.07 9.81 2.28
C ILE A 102 6.47 8.51 1.56
N PRO A 103 7.41 7.68 2.06
CA PRO A 103 7.80 6.44 1.39
C PRO A 103 6.81 5.29 1.60
N LEU A 104 5.87 5.42 2.52
CA LEU A 104 4.98 4.33 2.93
C LEU A 104 4.23 3.68 1.75
N PRO A 105 3.54 4.42 0.85
CA PRO A 105 2.81 3.79 -0.26
C PRO A 105 3.72 2.99 -1.19
N TRP A 106 4.98 3.43 -1.37
CA TRP A 106 5.97 2.72 -2.17
C TRP A 106 6.43 1.43 -1.51
N ILE A 107 6.65 1.46 -0.19
CA ILE A 107 7.00 0.26 0.59
C ILE A 107 5.88 -0.76 0.49
N LEU A 108 4.61 -0.32 0.62
CA LEU A 108 3.45 -1.16 0.48
C LEU A 108 3.33 -1.76 -0.93
N ALA A 109 3.43 -0.91 -1.94
CA ALA A 109 3.39 -1.33 -3.35
C ALA A 109 4.50 -2.35 -3.66
N PHE A 110 5.72 -2.06 -3.22
CA PHE A 110 6.86 -2.94 -3.43
C PHE A 110 6.71 -4.28 -2.70
N ALA A 111 6.19 -4.29 -1.47
CA ALA A 111 5.95 -5.52 -0.73
C ALA A 111 4.91 -6.42 -1.42
N ILE A 112 3.79 -5.85 -1.93
CA ILE A 112 2.82 -6.61 -2.71
C ILE A 112 3.43 -7.16 -4.00
N PHE A 113 4.19 -6.33 -4.72
CA PHE A 113 4.89 -6.75 -5.93
C PHE A 113 5.85 -7.92 -5.65
N LEU A 114 6.68 -7.83 -4.61
CA LEU A 114 7.57 -8.92 -4.23
C LEU A 114 6.80 -10.17 -3.84
N ASN A 115 5.73 -10.01 -3.04
CA ASN A 115 4.92 -11.13 -2.58
C ASN A 115 4.33 -11.94 -3.74
N GLY A 116 3.81 -11.26 -4.78
CA GLY A 116 3.24 -11.94 -5.93
C GLY A 116 4.28 -12.34 -6.99
N LYS A 117 5.20 -11.44 -7.35
CA LYS A 117 6.14 -11.69 -8.45
C LYS A 117 7.20 -12.75 -8.15
N LEU A 118 7.71 -12.80 -6.92
CA LEU A 118 8.72 -13.78 -6.53
C LEU A 118 8.12 -15.16 -6.20
N ASP A 119 6.80 -15.24 -6.04
CA ASP A 119 6.11 -16.51 -5.77
C ASP A 119 5.92 -17.37 -7.03
N SER A 120 6.32 -16.88 -8.20
CA SER A 120 6.16 -17.56 -9.49
C SER A 120 6.84 -18.95 -9.58
N ALA A 121 7.59 -19.37 -8.56
CA ALA A 121 8.18 -20.70 -8.46
C ALA A 121 7.24 -21.73 -7.82
N ASN A 122 6.20 -21.30 -7.11
CA ASN A 122 5.24 -22.17 -6.45
C ASN A 122 4.05 -22.44 -7.38
N ARG A 123 3.60 -23.69 -7.42
CA ARG A 123 2.38 -24.03 -8.17
C ARG A 123 1.16 -23.55 -7.39
N PRO A 124 0.21 -22.87 -8.04
CA PRO A 124 -1.01 -22.46 -7.37
C PRO A 124 -1.78 -23.69 -6.83
N VAL A 125 -2.35 -23.54 -5.65
CA VAL A 125 -3.24 -24.52 -5.06
C VAL A 125 -4.65 -24.22 -5.56
N TYR A 126 -5.27 -25.21 -6.20
CA TYR A 126 -6.64 -25.10 -6.68
C TYR A 126 -7.61 -25.58 -5.60
N VAL A 127 -8.48 -24.70 -5.17
CA VAL A 127 -9.51 -25.00 -4.17
C VAL A 127 -10.87 -25.01 -4.84
N PRO A 128 -11.54 -26.18 -4.91
CA PRO A 128 -12.89 -26.27 -5.47
C PRO A 128 -13.89 -25.68 -4.47
N GLU A 129 -14.67 -24.74 -4.92
CA GLU A 129 -15.64 -24.02 -4.10
C GLU A 129 -16.93 -23.75 -4.87
N ARG A 130 -18.00 -23.42 -4.13
CA ARG A 130 -19.29 -23.04 -4.68
C ARG A 130 -19.56 -21.58 -4.42
N VAL A 131 -20.03 -20.85 -5.43
CA VAL A 131 -20.43 -19.45 -5.28
C VAL A 131 -21.72 -19.38 -4.43
N GLU A 132 -21.60 -18.86 -3.22
CA GLU A 132 -22.74 -18.65 -2.31
C GLU A 132 -23.40 -17.29 -2.53
N GLY A 133 -22.64 -16.31 -3.04
CA GLY A 133 -23.15 -14.97 -3.25
C GLY A 133 -22.24 -14.11 -4.13
N LYS A 134 -22.74 -12.96 -4.50
CA LYS A 134 -22.03 -11.94 -5.25
C LYS A 134 -22.05 -10.64 -4.46
N PHE A 135 -20.89 -10.00 -4.32
CA PHE A 135 -20.74 -8.77 -3.56
C PHE A 135 -20.15 -7.68 -4.43
N LEU A 136 -20.88 -6.57 -4.53
CA LEU A 136 -20.46 -5.37 -5.24
C LEU A 136 -20.20 -4.25 -4.24
N MET A 137 -18.96 -3.85 -4.08
CA MET A 137 -18.61 -2.67 -3.28
C MET A 137 -18.43 -1.48 -4.20
N LYS A 138 -19.29 -0.49 -4.06
CA LYS A 138 -19.15 0.79 -4.79
C LYS A 138 -18.00 1.57 -4.19
N GLY A 139 -16.89 1.67 -4.91
CA GLY A 139 -15.74 2.52 -4.56
C GLY A 139 -15.81 3.87 -5.25
N LEU A 140 -15.03 4.84 -4.74
CA LEU A 140 -15.00 6.21 -5.28
C LEU A 140 -14.47 6.28 -6.72
N VAL A 141 -13.57 5.36 -7.10
CA VAL A 141 -12.90 5.34 -8.41
C VAL A 141 -13.30 4.11 -9.23
N ARG A 142 -13.40 2.93 -8.61
CA ARG A 142 -13.81 1.69 -9.24
C ARG A 142 -14.46 0.78 -8.19
N GLY A 143 -15.63 0.24 -8.50
CA GLY A 143 -16.25 -0.77 -7.64
C GLY A 143 -15.44 -2.07 -7.64
N THR A 144 -15.22 -2.66 -6.48
CA THR A 144 -14.65 -4.01 -6.40
C THR A 144 -15.77 -5.04 -6.46
N ARG A 145 -15.62 -5.99 -7.38
CA ARG A 145 -16.54 -7.11 -7.57
C ARG A 145 -15.92 -8.35 -6.95
N ARG A 146 -16.68 -9.01 -6.06
CA ARG A 146 -16.19 -10.18 -5.35
C ARG A 146 -17.24 -11.28 -5.37
N LEU A 147 -16.78 -12.50 -5.54
CA LEU A 147 -17.58 -13.70 -5.27
C LEU A 147 -17.46 -14.06 -3.78
N VAL A 148 -18.54 -14.49 -3.19
CA VAL A 148 -18.59 -15.00 -1.83
C VAL A 148 -18.66 -16.51 -1.92
N VAL A 149 -17.70 -17.19 -1.29
CA VAL A 149 -17.63 -18.65 -1.22
C VAL A 149 -17.44 -19.08 0.23
N GLN A 150 -17.68 -20.35 0.53
CA GLN A 150 -17.36 -20.89 1.83
C GLN A 150 -15.86 -20.82 2.10
N SER A 151 -15.45 -20.57 3.33
CA SER A 151 -14.03 -20.49 3.65
C SER A 151 -13.43 -21.88 3.83
N TRP A 152 -12.33 -22.12 3.16
CA TRP A 152 -11.48 -23.29 3.39
C TRP A 152 -10.44 -23.06 4.48
N ARG A 153 -10.37 -21.82 5.04
CA ARG A 153 -9.42 -21.46 6.08
C ARG A 153 -10.05 -21.56 7.47
N PRO A 154 -9.32 -22.09 8.46
CA PRO A 154 -9.82 -22.17 9.83
C PRO A 154 -10.08 -20.77 10.41
N GLY A 155 -11.21 -20.62 11.09
CA GLY A 155 -11.59 -19.37 11.77
C GLY A 155 -12.35 -18.35 10.93
N GLN A 156 -12.50 -18.58 9.62
CA GLN A 156 -13.32 -17.74 8.75
C GLN A 156 -14.55 -18.53 8.26
N LYS A 157 -15.68 -17.85 8.10
CA LYS A 157 -16.90 -18.49 7.59
C LYS A 157 -17.01 -18.39 6.08
N VAL A 158 -16.58 -17.27 5.52
CA VAL A 158 -16.70 -16.98 4.08
C VAL A 158 -15.44 -16.29 3.57
N GLU A 159 -15.10 -16.56 2.31
CA GLU A 159 -14.07 -15.84 1.57
C GLU A 159 -14.71 -14.90 0.55
N ARG A 160 -14.06 -13.77 0.31
CA ARG A 160 -14.49 -12.78 -0.68
C ARG A 160 -13.44 -12.70 -1.79
N ILE A 161 -13.64 -13.50 -2.82
CA ILE A 161 -12.69 -13.64 -3.93
C ILE A 161 -12.86 -12.48 -4.90
N PRO A 162 -11.83 -11.66 -5.12
CA PRO A 162 -11.88 -10.62 -6.15
C PRO A 162 -11.92 -11.24 -7.55
N VAL A 163 -12.75 -10.68 -8.41
CA VAL A 163 -12.93 -11.13 -9.79
C VAL A 163 -12.88 -9.92 -10.72
N ASP A 164 -12.40 -10.13 -11.92
CA ASP A 164 -12.43 -9.09 -12.94
C ASP A 164 -13.88 -8.61 -13.19
N PRO A 165 -14.10 -7.31 -13.42
CA PRO A 165 -15.41 -6.78 -13.74
C PRO A 165 -16.12 -7.50 -14.88
N ASP A 166 -15.39 -7.89 -15.92
CA ASP A 166 -15.96 -8.51 -17.11
C ASP A 166 -16.40 -9.96 -16.86
N ASP A 167 -15.75 -10.65 -15.93
CA ASP A 167 -16.06 -12.02 -15.54
C ASP A 167 -17.14 -12.10 -14.46
N PHE A 168 -17.29 -11.06 -13.65
CA PHE A 168 -18.22 -11.06 -12.51
C PHE A 168 -19.66 -11.39 -12.93
N ASP A 169 -20.10 -10.89 -14.08
CA ASP A 169 -21.46 -11.09 -14.57
C ASP A 169 -21.69 -12.51 -15.13
N ARG A 170 -20.61 -13.20 -15.49
CA ARG A 170 -20.63 -14.59 -16.00
C ARG A 170 -20.80 -15.63 -14.89
N PHE A 171 -20.47 -15.29 -13.64
CA PHE A 171 -20.69 -16.18 -12.50
C PHE A 171 -22.09 -16.02 -11.92
N HIS A 172 -22.68 -17.13 -11.53
CA HIS A 172 -23.99 -17.18 -10.88
C HIS A 172 -23.88 -17.84 -9.52
N VAL A 173 -24.80 -17.49 -8.61
CA VAL A 173 -24.89 -18.17 -7.32
C VAL A 173 -25.24 -19.64 -7.56
N GLY A 174 -24.45 -20.53 -6.94
CA GLY A 174 -24.55 -21.96 -7.13
C GLY A 174 -23.53 -22.55 -8.09
N ASP A 175 -22.81 -21.74 -8.88
CA ASP A 175 -21.75 -22.22 -9.77
C ASP A 175 -20.63 -22.88 -8.97
N GLN A 176 -20.08 -23.97 -9.53
CA GLN A 176 -18.85 -24.58 -9.03
C GLN A 176 -17.67 -23.92 -9.71
N ILE A 177 -16.73 -23.46 -8.91
CA ILE A 177 -15.51 -22.78 -9.33
C ILE A 177 -14.29 -23.41 -8.68
N GLU A 178 -13.13 -23.19 -9.26
CA GLU A 178 -11.84 -23.50 -8.69
C GLU A 178 -11.09 -22.18 -8.46
N VAL A 179 -10.75 -21.91 -7.22
CA VAL A 179 -9.95 -20.72 -6.85
C VAL A 179 -8.50 -21.13 -6.79
N ALA A 180 -7.69 -20.56 -7.67
CA ALA A 180 -6.24 -20.73 -7.65
C ALA A 180 -5.63 -19.74 -6.67
N VAL A 181 -4.99 -20.25 -5.64
CA VAL A 181 -4.37 -19.47 -4.56
C VAL A 181 -2.88 -19.75 -4.55
N GLU A 182 -2.08 -18.71 -4.48
CA GLU A 182 -0.64 -18.77 -4.23
C GLU A 182 -0.33 -18.30 -2.81
N PRO A 183 0.64 -18.94 -2.12
CA PRO A 183 0.94 -18.63 -0.72
C PRO A 183 1.59 -17.26 -0.53
N GLY A 184 2.27 -16.74 -1.56
CA GLY A 184 3.05 -15.51 -1.51
C GLY A 184 4.36 -15.66 -0.73
N VAL A 185 5.45 -15.06 -1.22
CA VAL A 185 6.78 -15.14 -0.61
C VAL A 185 6.82 -14.57 0.81
N LEU A 186 5.97 -13.56 1.09
CA LEU A 186 5.86 -12.97 2.43
C LEU A 186 4.86 -13.70 3.33
N GLY A 187 4.32 -14.85 2.88
CA GLY A 187 3.29 -15.59 3.60
C GLY A 187 1.91 -14.92 3.56
N ILE A 188 1.70 -13.99 2.63
CA ILE A 188 0.40 -13.34 2.39
C ILE A 188 -0.24 -14.03 1.18
N PRO A 189 -1.22 -14.93 1.38
CA PRO A 189 -1.83 -15.65 0.27
C PRO A 189 -2.60 -14.68 -0.64
N TRP A 190 -2.53 -14.93 -1.94
CA TRP A 190 -3.20 -14.10 -2.93
C TRP A 190 -3.89 -14.96 -4.00
N VAL A 191 -4.92 -14.40 -4.63
CA VAL A 191 -5.70 -15.08 -5.67
C VAL A 191 -5.01 -14.91 -7.00
N TYR A 192 -4.53 -16.03 -7.55
CA TYR A 192 -3.97 -16.08 -8.89
C TYR A 192 -5.03 -16.01 -9.98
N GLY A 193 -6.17 -16.67 -9.76
CA GLY A 193 -7.29 -16.66 -10.70
C GLY A 193 -8.48 -17.49 -10.22
N VAL A 194 -9.58 -17.34 -10.93
CA VAL A 194 -10.81 -18.11 -10.70
C VAL A 194 -11.14 -18.86 -11.98
N TYR A 195 -11.37 -20.15 -11.87
CA TYR A 195 -11.62 -21.05 -13.00
C TYR A 195 -13.01 -21.65 -12.87
N ARG A 196 -13.65 -21.92 -13.98
CA ARG A 196 -14.90 -22.68 -14.06
C ARG A 196 -14.63 -23.99 -14.73
N GLN A 197 -14.81 -25.13 -14.05
CA GLN A 197 -14.56 -26.48 -14.57
C GLN A 197 -13.17 -26.64 -15.23
N GLY A 198 -12.11 -26.13 -14.59
CA GLY A 198 -10.73 -26.23 -15.08
C GLY A 198 -10.38 -25.36 -16.28
N LYS A 199 -11.28 -24.49 -16.73
CA LYS A 199 -11.02 -23.50 -17.80
C LYS A 199 -10.95 -22.10 -17.17
N PRO A 200 -9.94 -21.28 -17.54
CA PRO A 200 -9.95 -19.88 -17.14
C PRO A 200 -11.23 -19.24 -17.72
N VAL A 201 -11.90 -18.45 -16.92
CA VAL A 201 -13.00 -17.63 -17.40
C VAL A 201 -12.36 -16.47 -18.14
N GLN A 202 -12.32 -16.59 -19.47
CA GLN A 202 -11.85 -15.55 -20.38
C GLN A 202 -12.93 -14.52 -20.63
#